data_3a1ec524c9afff6b2b046d55c39694ea
#
_entry.id   3a1ec524c9afff6b2b046d55c39694ea
#
_cell.length_a   1.000
_cell.length_b   1.000
_cell.length_c   1.000
_cell.angle_alpha   90.00
_cell.angle_beta   90.00
_cell.angle_gamma   90.00
#
_symmetry.space_group_name_H-M   'P 1'
#
loop_
_entity.id
_entity.type
_entity.pdbx_description
1 polymer ?
#
loop_
_entity_poly.entity_id
_entity_poly.type
_entity_poly.pdbx_seq_one_letter_code
_entity_poly.pdbx_strand_id
1 'polypeptide(L)'
;IKRAEKYFSTTADYQPKSIRQAPETYKPTNKVVEKNTHQVHYMLGNCAYDLYHPDRMGMYLLNNILGGPGMNSLLNLSLREKYGLVYNVESSYQPFTDTGMWTVYFGCDPENANRCEQLVYAELQKLREQEIPENALKKCK
;
A
#
# COMPACT_ATOMS: atom_id res chain seq x y z
N ILE A 1 -8.75 -33.57 9.06
CA ILE A 1 -10.21 -33.39 8.99
C ILE A 1 -10.88 -33.90 10.26
N LYS A 2 -10.83 -35.20 10.64
CA LYS A 2 -11.48 -35.75 11.86
C LYS A 2 -11.17 -35.02 13.19
N ARG A 3 -9.94 -34.49 13.37
CA ARG A 3 -9.59 -33.67 14.55
C ARG A 3 -10.26 -32.29 14.51
N ALA A 4 -10.30 -31.66 13.36
CA ALA A 4 -10.99 -30.38 13.21
C ALA A 4 -12.50 -30.52 13.48
N GLU A 5 -13.14 -31.53 12.90
CA GLU A 5 -14.56 -31.84 13.18
C GLU A 5 -14.83 -32.03 14.66
N LYS A 6 -13.95 -32.76 15.40
CA LYS A 6 -14.11 -32.96 16.85
C LYS A 6 -14.13 -31.67 17.65
N TYR A 7 -13.31 -30.67 17.26
CA TYR A 7 -13.17 -29.42 18.02
C TYR A 7 -14.08 -28.28 17.53
N PHE A 8 -14.55 -28.34 16.28
CA PHE A 8 -15.33 -27.27 15.68
C PHE A 8 -16.79 -27.63 15.37
N SER A 9 -17.16 -28.94 15.46
CA SER A 9 -18.54 -29.41 15.21
C SER A 9 -19.59 -28.83 16.17
N THR A 10 -19.15 -28.38 17.35
CA THR A 10 -20.04 -27.75 18.36
C THR A 10 -20.04 -26.23 18.30
N THR A 11 -19.30 -25.64 17.36
CA THR A 11 -19.33 -24.19 17.18
C THR A 11 -20.67 -23.79 16.57
N ALA A 12 -21.46 -23.05 17.34
CA ALA A 12 -22.76 -22.54 16.85
C ALA A 12 -22.54 -21.67 15.60
N ASP A 13 -23.48 -21.76 14.67
CA ASP A 13 -23.50 -20.88 13.49
C ASP A 13 -23.49 -19.43 13.96
N TYR A 14 -22.34 -18.79 13.74
CA TYR A 14 -22.18 -17.38 14.08
C TYR A 14 -22.94 -16.53 13.07
N GLN A 15 -24.03 -15.91 13.52
CA GLN A 15 -24.72 -14.89 12.77
C GLN A 15 -24.11 -13.53 13.10
N PRO A 16 -23.50 -12.83 12.16
CA PRO A 16 -22.90 -11.51 12.42
C PRO A 16 -24.00 -10.53 12.87
N LYS A 17 -23.80 -9.90 14.02
CA LYS A 17 -24.75 -8.90 14.57
C LYS A 17 -24.69 -7.56 13.84
N SER A 18 -23.69 -7.35 13.00
CA SER A 18 -23.48 -6.11 12.24
C SER A 18 -23.42 -6.41 10.76
N ILE A 19 -24.15 -5.63 9.97
CA ILE A 19 -24.04 -5.62 8.51
C ILE A 19 -22.88 -4.68 8.17
N ARG A 20 -21.91 -5.18 7.41
CA ARG A 20 -20.83 -4.33 6.86
C ARG A 20 -21.44 -3.37 5.86
N GLN A 21 -21.12 -2.09 6.01
CA GLN A 21 -21.47 -1.04 5.06
C GLN A 21 -20.18 -0.48 4.48
N ALA A 22 -20.17 -0.32 3.15
CA ALA A 22 -19.06 0.36 2.49
C ALA A 22 -18.96 1.82 3.01
N PRO A 23 -17.74 2.36 3.16
CA PRO A 23 -17.59 3.75 3.57
C PRO A 23 -18.18 4.68 2.50
N GLU A 24 -19.18 5.48 2.88
CA GLU A 24 -19.89 6.38 1.95
C GLU A 24 -19.03 7.58 1.53
N THR A 25 -18.14 8.04 2.41
CA THR A 25 -17.32 9.23 2.16
C THR A 25 -15.90 9.03 2.66
N TYR A 26 -14.94 9.35 1.79
CA TYR A 26 -13.54 9.48 2.17
C TYR A 26 -13.21 10.95 2.51
N LYS A 27 -12.68 11.18 3.70
CA LYS A 27 -12.19 12.50 4.11
C LYS A 27 -10.68 12.40 4.34
N PRO A 28 -9.85 13.03 3.49
CA PRO A 28 -8.41 13.03 3.70
C PRO A 28 -8.07 13.77 5.00
N THR A 29 -7.15 13.21 5.76
CA THR A 29 -6.66 13.81 7.00
C THR A 29 -5.14 13.79 7.01
N ASN A 30 -4.53 14.78 7.65
CA ASN A 30 -3.11 14.79 7.94
C ASN A 30 -2.94 14.76 9.47
N LYS A 31 -2.09 13.84 9.95
CA LYS A 31 -1.81 13.70 11.38
C LYS A 31 -0.32 13.54 11.60
N VAL A 32 0.26 14.44 12.37
CA VAL A 32 1.63 14.35 12.84
C VAL A 32 1.61 13.92 14.30
N VAL A 33 2.45 12.93 14.64
CA VAL A 33 2.63 12.46 16.01
C VAL A 33 4.11 12.55 16.34
N GLU A 34 4.46 13.43 17.27
CA GLU A 34 5.83 13.56 17.73
C GLU A 34 6.15 12.46 18.74
N LYS A 35 7.29 11.79 18.51
CA LYS A 35 7.85 10.78 19.40
C LYS A 35 9.35 11.01 19.52
N ASN A 36 9.92 10.63 20.64
CA ASN A 36 11.38 10.70 20.84
C ASN A 36 12.09 9.54 20.12
N THR A 37 12.09 9.58 18.79
CA THR A 37 12.74 8.60 17.90
C THR A 37 13.71 9.31 16.98
N HIS A 38 14.76 8.61 16.56
CA HIS A 38 15.77 9.16 15.63
C HIS A 38 15.27 9.20 14.17
N GLN A 39 14.23 8.44 13.84
CA GLN A 39 13.69 8.32 12.49
C GLN A 39 12.27 8.87 12.42
N VAL A 40 11.97 9.45 11.27
CA VAL A 40 10.58 9.76 10.86
C VAL A 40 10.02 8.55 10.11
N HIS A 41 8.83 8.14 10.52
CA HIS A 41 8.02 7.14 9.83
C HIS A 41 6.87 7.88 9.14
N TYR A 42 6.84 7.83 7.84
CA TYR A 42 5.85 8.51 7.02
C TYR A 42 4.93 7.50 6.34
N MET A 43 3.64 7.77 6.36
CA MET A 43 2.65 6.97 5.66
C MET A 43 1.71 7.87 4.86
N LEU A 44 1.63 7.63 3.57
CA LEU A 44 0.68 8.20 2.62
C LEU A 44 -0.31 7.12 2.22
N GLY A 45 -1.59 7.42 2.14
CA GLY A 45 -2.60 6.44 1.75
C GLY A 45 -3.82 7.05 1.10
N ASN A 46 -4.57 6.20 0.41
CA ASN A 46 -5.86 6.53 -0.19
C ASN A 46 -6.75 5.28 -0.28
N CYS A 47 -8.05 5.51 -0.49
CA CYS A 47 -8.95 4.44 -0.89
C CYS A 47 -8.51 3.84 -2.24
N ALA A 48 -8.72 2.54 -2.37
CA ALA A 48 -8.41 1.78 -3.57
C ALA A 48 -9.56 0.83 -3.90
N TYR A 49 -9.42 0.02 -4.94
CA TYR A 49 -10.43 -0.95 -5.35
C TYR A 49 -10.67 -2.02 -4.29
N ASP A 50 -11.92 -2.43 -4.12
CA ASP A 50 -12.32 -3.55 -3.28
C ASP A 50 -11.93 -4.91 -3.88
N LEU A 51 -12.22 -5.98 -3.13
CA LEU A 51 -11.89 -7.36 -3.53
C LEU A 51 -12.60 -7.83 -4.79
N TYR A 52 -13.76 -7.27 -5.12
CA TYR A 52 -14.59 -7.70 -6.24
C TYR A 52 -14.44 -6.80 -7.48
N HIS A 53 -13.70 -5.71 -7.37
CA HIS A 53 -13.49 -4.78 -8.47
C HIS A 53 -12.77 -5.46 -9.64
N PRO A 54 -13.23 -5.29 -10.89
CA PRO A 54 -12.62 -5.92 -12.07
C PRO A 54 -11.15 -5.53 -12.27
N ASP A 55 -10.79 -4.28 -11.97
CA ASP A 55 -9.43 -3.75 -12.18
C ASP A 55 -8.48 -4.00 -11.00
N ARG A 56 -8.89 -4.77 -9.98
CA ARG A 56 -8.03 -5.03 -8.81
C ARG A 56 -6.68 -5.64 -9.16
N MET A 57 -6.64 -6.49 -10.20
CA MET A 57 -5.38 -7.12 -10.64
C MET A 57 -4.43 -6.10 -11.26
N GLY A 58 -4.97 -5.10 -11.98
CA GLY A 58 -4.20 -3.95 -12.44
C GLY A 58 -3.60 -3.15 -11.28
N MET A 59 -4.39 -2.96 -10.21
CA MET A 59 -3.91 -2.27 -9.01
C MET A 59 -2.80 -3.05 -8.28
N TYR A 60 -2.89 -4.40 -8.20
CA TYR A 60 -1.79 -5.22 -7.67
C TYR A 60 -0.51 -5.06 -8.49
N LEU A 61 -0.63 -5.10 -9.82
CA LEU A 61 0.51 -4.94 -10.71
C LEU A 61 1.14 -3.54 -10.58
N LEU A 62 0.31 -2.50 -10.56
CA LEU A 62 0.74 -1.13 -10.37
C LEU A 62 1.46 -0.93 -9.03
N ASN A 63 0.91 -1.50 -7.95
CA ASN A 63 1.52 -1.48 -6.63
C ASN A 63 2.90 -2.16 -6.62
N ASN A 64 3.04 -3.31 -7.29
CA ASN A 64 4.33 -4.00 -7.39
C ASN A 64 5.38 -3.20 -8.17
N ILE A 65 4.98 -2.52 -9.23
CA ILE A 65 5.86 -1.64 -10.01
C ILE A 65 6.30 -0.44 -9.16
N LEU A 66 5.37 0.17 -8.44
CA LEU A 66 5.63 1.38 -7.66
C LEU A 66 6.56 1.11 -6.47
N GLY A 67 6.20 0.17 -5.59
CA GLY A 67 6.90 -0.04 -4.33
C GLY A 67 6.74 -1.45 -3.78
N GLY A 68 6.57 -2.46 -4.66
CA GLY A 68 6.55 -3.87 -4.27
C GLY A 68 7.88 -4.34 -3.65
N PRO A 69 7.95 -5.60 -3.20
CA PRO A 69 9.09 -6.13 -2.44
C PRO A 69 10.39 -6.22 -3.24
N GLY A 70 10.34 -6.02 -4.55
CA GLY A 70 11.52 -6.02 -5.41
C GLY A 70 12.35 -4.76 -5.28
N MET A 71 13.68 -4.89 -5.22
CA MET A 71 14.62 -3.76 -5.19
C MET A 71 14.57 -2.89 -6.47
N ASN A 72 13.96 -3.39 -7.53
CA ASN A 72 13.76 -2.71 -8.81
C ASN A 72 12.45 -1.91 -8.90
N SER A 73 11.69 -1.81 -7.83
CA SER A 73 10.50 -0.96 -7.78
C SER A 73 10.88 0.52 -7.87
N LEU A 74 9.98 1.35 -8.44
CA LEU A 74 10.25 2.76 -8.72
C LEU A 74 10.66 3.54 -7.48
N LEU A 75 9.98 3.33 -6.36
CA LEU A 75 10.30 4.00 -5.10
C LEU A 75 11.65 3.56 -4.54
N ASN A 76 11.99 2.26 -4.60
CA ASN A 76 13.32 1.78 -4.19
C ASN A 76 14.42 2.40 -5.06
N LEU A 77 14.25 2.37 -6.38
CA LEU A 77 15.23 2.95 -7.29
C LEU A 77 15.39 4.47 -7.08
N SER A 78 14.28 5.18 -6.88
CA SER A 78 14.30 6.63 -6.71
C SER A 78 14.82 7.04 -5.33
N LEU A 79 14.15 6.62 -4.25
CA LEU A 79 14.43 7.13 -2.91
C LEU A 79 15.66 6.48 -2.26
N ARG A 80 15.85 5.17 -2.49
CA ARG A 80 16.92 4.41 -1.85
C ARG A 80 18.19 4.37 -2.69
N GLU A 81 18.12 3.82 -3.92
CA GLU A 81 19.31 3.58 -4.73
C GLU A 81 19.91 4.88 -5.29
N LYS A 82 19.06 5.77 -5.83
CA LYS A 82 19.53 7.00 -6.47
C LYS A 82 19.93 8.08 -5.47
N TYR A 83 19.14 8.26 -4.42
CA TYR A 83 19.34 9.37 -3.48
C TYR A 83 19.75 8.95 -2.09
N GLY A 84 19.62 7.68 -1.70
CA GLY A 84 20.04 7.18 -0.38
C GLY A 84 19.29 7.82 0.80
N LEU A 85 18.04 8.26 0.61
CA LEU A 85 17.31 9.07 1.58
C LEU A 85 16.50 8.25 2.57
N VAL A 86 16.22 6.99 2.27
CA VAL A 86 15.34 6.13 3.06
C VAL A 86 16.03 4.85 3.48
N TYR A 87 15.68 4.37 4.67
CA TYR A 87 16.10 3.06 5.17
C TYR A 87 15.23 1.95 4.60
N ASN A 88 13.94 2.24 4.51
CA ASN A 88 12.92 1.37 3.96
C ASN A 88 11.89 2.19 3.21
N VAL A 89 11.39 1.66 2.09
CA VAL A 89 10.25 2.21 1.34
C VAL A 89 9.47 1.06 0.73
N GLU A 90 8.16 1.09 0.92
CA GLU A 90 7.26 0.08 0.39
C GLU A 90 5.90 0.68 0.00
N SER A 91 5.25 0.07 -0.96
CA SER A 91 3.87 0.32 -1.32
C SER A 91 3.05 -0.94 -1.09
N SER A 92 1.88 -0.78 -0.49
CA SER A 92 0.98 -1.88 -0.17
C SER A 92 -0.43 -1.59 -0.67
N TYR A 93 -1.04 -2.58 -1.29
CA TYR A 93 -2.45 -2.57 -1.66
C TYR A 93 -3.19 -3.71 -0.98
N GLN A 94 -4.22 -3.37 -0.23
CA GLN A 94 -5.02 -4.32 0.53
C GLN A 94 -6.50 -4.13 0.19
N PRO A 95 -7.09 -5.04 -0.62
CA PRO A 95 -8.51 -5.05 -0.88
C PRO A 95 -9.28 -5.70 0.28
N PHE A 96 -10.40 -5.10 0.64
CA PHE A 96 -11.39 -5.63 1.56
C PHE A 96 -12.69 -5.92 0.79
N THR A 97 -13.67 -6.52 1.44
CA THR A 97 -14.95 -6.87 0.80
C THR A 97 -15.83 -5.67 0.46
N ASP A 98 -15.61 -4.55 1.10
CA ASP A 98 -16.42 -3.33 1.05
C ASP A 98 -15.62 -2.08 0.64
N THR A 99 -14.29 -2.18 0.58
CA THR A 99 -13.39 -1.09 0.18
C THR A 99 -12.01 -1.64 -0.17
N GLY A 100 -11.08 -0.79 -0.53
CA GLY A 100 -9.66 -1.08 -0.64
C GLY A 100 -8.83 0.00 0.02
N MET A 101 -7.63 -0.33 0.41
CA MET A 101 -6.65 0.59 0.95
C MET A 101 -5.34 0.46 0.18
N TRP A 102 -4.79 1.59 -0.24
CA TRP A 102 -3.45 1.66 -0.79
C TRP A 102 -2.62 2.60 0.05
N THR A 103 -1.38 2.21 0.34
CA THR A 103 -0.46 2.98 1.16
C THR A 103 0.95 2.95 0.58
N VAL A 104 1.68 4.04 0.79
CA VAL A 104 3.15 4.11 0.69
C VAL A 104 3.68 4.42 2.08
N TYR A 105 4.64 3.65 2.52
CA TYR A 105 5.35 3.87 3.76
C TYR A 105 6.84 4.04 3.49
N PHE A 106 7.49 4.95 4.21
CA PHE A 106 8.95 5.03 4.25
C PHE A 106 9.47 5.49 5.62
N GLY A 107 10.71 5.07 5.91
CA GLY A 107 11.48 5.51 7.07
C GLY A 107 12.72 6.28 6.64
N CYS A 108 12.93 7.49 7.15
CA CYS A 108 14.04 8.35 6.79
C CYS A 108 14.51 9.22 7.98
N ASP A 109 15.59 9.93 7.80
CA ASP A 109 16.00 10.98 8.73
C ASP A 109 15.06 12.18 8.67
N PRO A 110 14.84 12.90 9.79
CA PRO A 110 13.90 14.02 9.85
C PRO A 110 14.13 15.09 8.78
N GLU A 111 15.38 15.41 8.47
CA GLU A 111 15.76 16.40 7.47
C GLU A 111 15.35 16.00 6.04
N ASN A 112 15.20 14.70 5.77
CA ASN A 112 14.91 14.16 4.46
C ASN A 112 13.40 13.95 4.21
N ALA A 113 12.54 14.06 5.23
CA ALA A 113 11.13 13.70 5.16
C ALA A 113 10.38 14.44 4.02
N ASN A 114 10.51 15.75 3.95
CA ASN A 114 9.85 16.56 2.92
C ASN A 114 10.34 16.22 1.50
N ARG A 115 11.64 15.94 1.36
CA ARG A 115 12.23 15.56 0.07
C ARG A 115 11.73 14.18 -0.37
N CYS A 116 11.65 13.24 0.55
CA CYS A 116 11.10 11.91 0.29
C CYS A 116 9.65 11.98 -0.15
N GLU A 117 8.82 12.78 0.53
CA GLU A 117 7.42 13.02 0.16
C GLU A 117 7.30 13.55 -1.27
N GLN A 118 8.08 14.58 -1.63
CA GLN A 118 8.09 15.15 -2.98
C GLN A 118 8.49 14.12 -4.04
N LEU A 119 9.47 13.27 -3.75
CA LEU A 119 9.88 12.20 -4.67
C LEU A 119 8.79 11.14 -4.84
N VAL A 120 8.09 10.75 -3.77
CA VAL A 120 6.94 9.84 -3.86
C VAL A 120 5.87 10.43 -4.78
N TYR A 121 5.50 11.70 -4.58
CA TYR A 121 4.52 12.35 -5.46
C TYR A 121 5.02 12.47 -6.92
N ALA A 122 6.31 12.71 -7.14
CA ALA A 122 6.88 12.74 -8.48
C ALA A 122 6.78 11.38 -9.19
N GLU A 123 7.04 10.26 -8.49
CA GLU A 123 6.87 8.92 -9.07
C GLU A 123 5.40 8.59 -9.35
N LEU A 124 4.48 8.99 -8.46
CA LEU A 124 3.03 8.86 -8.69
C LEU A 124 2.57 9.67 -9.91
N GLN A 125 3.08 10.88 -10.07
CA GLN A 125 2.77 11.74 -11.21
C GLN A 125 3.24 11.10 -12.53
N LYS A 126 4.46 10.55 -12.56
CA LYS A 126 4.97 9.84 -13.74
C LYS A 126 4.07 8.66 -14.13
N LEU A 127 3.62 7.86 -13.16
CA LEU A 127 2.71 6.74 -13.41
C LEU A 127 1.34 7.17 -13.95
N ARG A 128 0.90 8.39 -13.66
CA ARG A 128 -0.35 8.95 -14.20
C ARG A 128 -0.20 9.48 -15.61
N GLU A 129 0.97 10.02 -15.96
CA GLU A 129 1.21 10.75 -17.20
C GLU A 129 1.91 9.92 -18.28
N GLN A 130 2.60 8.86 -17.89
CA GLN A 130 3.41 8.07 -18.79
C GLN A 130 2.93 6.62 -18.83
N GLU A 131 2.91 6.05 -20.03
CA GLU A 131 2.66 4.62 -20.18
C GLU A 131 3.82 3.81 -19.57
N ILE A 132 3.47 2.74 -18.87
CA ILE A 132 4.46 1.83 -18.30
C ILE A 132 5.10 1.02 -19.45
N PRO A 133 6.42 1.03 -19.59
CA PRO A 133 7.08 0.27 -20.65
C PRO A 133 6.76 -1.23 -20.59
N GLU A 134 6.54 -1.85 -21.74
CA GLU A 134 6.14 -3.26 -21.83
C GLU A 134 7.14 -4.22 -21.16
N ASN A 135 8.43 -3.89 -21.19
CA ASN A 135 9.48 -4.66 -20.54
C ASN A 135 9.37 -4.59 -18.99
N ALA A 136 8.91 -3.48 -18.42
CA ALA A 136 8.64 -3.36 -16.99
C ALA A 136 7.42 -4.19 -16.59
N LEU A 137 6.35 -4.15 -17.39
CA LEU A 137 5.15 -4.98 -17.18
C LEU A 137 5.48 -6.48 -17.24
N LYS A 138 6.35 -6.92 -18.16
CA LYS A 138 6.77 -8.33 -18.26
C LYS A 138 7.58 -8.83 -17.06
N LYS A 139 8.36 -7.95 -16.43
CA LYS A 139 9.15 -8.30 -15.25
C LYS A 139 8.31 -8.37 -13.95
N CYS A 140 7.15 -7.76 -13.93
CA CYS A 140 6.27 -7.70 -12.76
C CYS A 140 5.10 -8.69 -12.80
N LYS A 141 4.95 -9.42 -13.90
CA LYS A 141 4.01 -10.55 -14.04
C LYS A 141 4.63 -11.83 -13.52
#